data_bd12271d449e22471fd32615c08b659a
#
_entry.id   bd12271d449e22471fd32615c08b659a
#
_cell.length_a   1.000
_cell.length_b   1.000
_cell.length_c   1.000
_cell.angle_alpha   90.00
_cell.angle_beta   90.00
_cell.angle_gamma   90.00
#
_symmetry.space_group_name_H-M   'P 1'
#
loop_
_entity.id
_entity.type
_entity.pdbx_description
1 polymer ?
#
loop_
_entity_poly.entity_id
_entity_poly.type
_entity_poly.pdbx_seq_one_letter_code
_entity_poly.pdbx_strand_id
1 'polypeptide(L)'
;MINRYKNQKISYIWNDQNKFDTWKKVQETYVKTLEEEGVAKPGISEKIASVSVEAEEVYEREKVTNHDLASFVDILQNKVGEGSNWIHYGLTSSDVVDTSNSLLIKESLEVLLKLVDDLLNEIKNRAIDEQNTKIIGRTHGVFAEETFLGNILGNWYLEIKRNLDRLSTAKETISYGKLSGPVGNYTVVTPEIEDKTLKKLNLKSEKFASQIVSRDRYAEVFSAISILASSYDRIAGNLRSYQRSEISEIFEPFKDGQKGSSAMPHKKNPIGSERISGLSRIIRGYSISSLENMVLWNERDISNSSVERIIIPDSFNIICFMTTELTSIIKNMVINHEQINKNLENAKNKSISQRVLSVLVNNGIDRDNAYRSIQSLIFENNSAEELIKAIEEEFDIDLSNITNSENEIGNNDSFLDKFN
;
A
#
# COMPACT_ATOMS: atom_id res chain seq x y z
N MET A 1 -16.00 -6.59 -7.29
CA MET A 1 -15.33 -7.02 -6.01
C MET A 1 -16.25 -7.92 -5.19
N ILE A 2 -15.75 -9.02 -4.62
CA ILE A 2 -16.52 -9.88 -3.70
C ILE A 2 -16.67 -9.23 -2.32
N ASN A 3 -17.79 -9.48 -1.64
CA ASN A 3 -18.13 -8.80 -0.39
C ASN A 3 -17.08 -8.96 0.72
N ARG A 4 -16.39 -10.11 0.76
CA ARG A 4 -15.37 -10.42 1.78
C ARG A 4 -14.21 -9.41 1.84
N TYR A 5 -13.84 -8.78 0.72
CA TYR A 5 -12.68 -7.88 0.59
C TYR A 5 -13.07 -6.43 0.32
N LYS A 6 -14.36 -6.09 0.49
CA LYS A 6 -14.83 -4.70 0.37
C LYS A 6 -14.43 -3.87 1.58
N ASN A 7 -13.90 -2.68 1.32
CA ASN A 7 -13.85 -1.59 2.29
C ASN A 7 -15.10 -0.72 2.09
N GLN A 8 -15.82 -0.40 3.16
CA GLN A 8 -17.09 0.33 3.07
C GLN A 8 -16.96 1.72 2.44
N LYS A 9 -15.92 2.49 2.83
CA LYS A 9 -15.68 3.83 2.28
C LYS A 9 -15.31 3.78 0.79
N ILE A 10 -14.41 2.89 0.42
CA ILE A 10 -14.02 2.70 -0.98
C ILE A 10 -15.20 2.20 -1.82
N SER A 11 -16.00 1.27 -1.29
CA SER A 11 -17.19 0.78 -1.97
C SER A 11 -18.25 1.88 -2.19
N TYR A 12 -18.32 2.86 -1.29
CA TYR A 12 -19.17 4.03 -1.48
C TYR A 12 -18.61 4.94 -2.56
N ILE A 13 -17.30 5.28 -2.53
CA ILE A 13 -16.63 6.13 -3.53
C ILE A 13 -16.82 5.57 -4.94
N TRP A 14 -16.76 4.25 -5.10
CA TRP A 14 -16.84 3.58 -6.41
C TRP A 14 -18.19 2.93 -6.71
N ASN A 15 -19.26 3.29 -6.01
CA ASN A 15 -20.58 2.84 -6.42
C ASN A 15 -21.09 3.65 -7.61
N ASP A 16 -22.04 3.09 -8.35
CA ASP A 16 -22.52 3.70 -9.59
C ASP A 16 -23.20 5.05 -9.35
N GLN A 17 -23.94 5.19 -8.24
CA GLN A 17 -24.59 6.46 -7.92
C GLN A 17 -23.55 7.56 -7.70
N ASN A 18 -22.53 7.32 -6.87
CA ASN A 18 -21.48 8.32 -6.62
C ASN A 18 -20.67 8.65 -7.88
N LYS A 19 -20.50 7.67 -8.78
CA LYS A 19 -19.90 7.91 -10.10
C LYS A 19 -20.70 8.97 -10.88
N PHE A 20 -22.03 8.79 -11.00
CA PHE A 20 -22.89 9.74 -11.71
C PHE A 20 -23.04 11.06 -10.97
N ASP A 21 -23.07 11.08 -9.66
CA ASP A 21 -23.04 12.31 -8.86
C ASP A 21 -21.75 13.09 -9.10
N THR A 22 -20.61 12.40 -9.24
CA THR A 22 -19.33 13.02 -9.57
C THR A 22 -19.32 13.57 -11.00
N TRP A 23 -19.89 12.87 -11.99
CA TRP A 23 -20.07 13.40 -13.33
C TRP A 23 -20.95 14.64 -13.34
N LYS A 24 -22.06 14.62 -12.57
CA LYS A 24 -22.92 15.81 -12.40
C LYS A 24 -22.15 16.96 -11.80
N LYS A 25 -21.34 16.73 -10.76
CA LYS A 25 -20.48 17.75 -10.13
C LYS A 25 -19.51 18.40 -11.13
N VAL A 26 -18.89 17.61 -12.02
CA VAL A 26 -18.01 18.14 -13.07
C VAL A 26 -18.81 19.02 -14.03
N GLN A 27 -19.96 18.57 -14.51
CA GLN A 27 -20.84 19.35 -15.41
C GLN A 27 -21.35 20.64 -14.75
N GLU A 28 -21.83 20.56 -13.51
CA GLU A 28 -22.29 21.72 -12.73
C GLU A 28 -21.17 22.76 -12.57
N THR A 29 -19.97 22.33 -12.15
CA THR A 29 -18.83 23.24 -11.94
C THR A 29 -18.37 23.86 -13.24
N TYR A 30 -18.40 23.11 -14.34
CA TYR A 30 -18.09 23.60 -15.67
C TYR A 30 -19.09 24.66 -16.13
N VAL A 31 -20.39 24.37 -16.07
CA VAL A 31 -21.45 25.30 -16.46
C VAL A 31 -21.42 26.57 -15.59
N LYS A 32 -21.17 26.44 -14.29
CA LYS A 32 -20.97 27.58 -13.39
C LYS A 32 -19.81 28.47 -13.84
N THR A 33 -18.73 27.89 -14.33
CA THR A 33 -17.61 28.65 -14.87
C THR A 33 -17.98 29.32 -16.17
N LEU A 34 -18.76 28.71 -17.08
CA LEU A 34 -19.29 29.36 -18.28
C LEU A 34 -20.19 30.56 -17.95
N GLU A 35 -21.01 30.45 -16.90
CA GLU A 35 -21.84 31.55 -16.41
C GLU A 35 -21.00 32.74 -15.90
N GLU A 36 -19.99 32.45 -15.08
CA GLU A 36 -19.11 33.48 -14.52
C GLU A 36 -18.27 34.20 -15.60
N GLU A 37 -17.93 33.50 -16.68
CA GLU A 37 -17.21 34.05 -17.83
C GLU A 37 -18.16 34.72 -18.87
N GLY A 38 -19.45 34.75 -18.61
CA GLY A 38 -20.43 35.36 -19.49
C GLY A 38 -20.71 34.60 -20.79
N VAL A 39 -20.29 33.33 -20.88
CA VAL A 39 -20.55 32.45 -22.05
C VAL A 39 -21.96 31.88 -21.97
N ALA A 40 -22.37 31.42 -20.79
CA ALA A 40 -23.72 30.90 -20.52
C ALA A 40 -24.55 31.91 -19.71
N LYS A 41 -25.88 31.84 -19.80
CA LYS A 41 -26.78 32.61 -18.95
C LYS A 41 -26.71 32.14 -17.51
N PRO A 42 -26.78 33.04 -16.50
CA PRO A 42 -26.80 32.62 -15.09
C PRO A 42 -28.00 31.73 -14.71
N GLY A 43 -27.81 30.83 -13.73
CA GLY A 43 -28.85 30.02 -13.11
C GLY A 43 -28.98 28.59 -13.65
N ILE A 44 -28.21 28.23 -14.67
CA ILE A 44 -28.23 26.87 -15.25
C ILE A 44 -27.50 25.90 -14.30
N SER A 45 -26.35 26.31 -13.76
CA SER A 45 -25.59 25.50 -12.78
C SER A 45 -26.40 25.20 -11.53
N GLU A 46 -27.23 26.15 -11.05
CA GLU A 46 -28.16 25.93 -9.93
C GLU A 46 -29.25 24.91 -10.27
N LYS A 47 -29.77 24.93 -11.52
CA LYS A 47 -30.71 23.90 -11.97
C LYS A 47 -30.06 22.52 -12.02
N ILE A 48 -28.81 22.42 -12.51
CA ILE A 48 -28.04 21.17 -12.50
C ILE A 48 -27.85 20.66 -11.06
N ALA A 49 -27.51 21.54 -10.12
CA ALA A 49 -27.37 21.19 -8.70
C ALA A 49 -28.68 20.62 -8.10
N SER A 50 -29.83 21.18 -8.48
CA SER A 50 -31.15 20.86 -7.90
C SER A 50 -31.75 19.53 -8.35
N VAL A 51 -31.26 18.91 -9.43
CA VAL A 51 -31.78 17.63 -9.95
C VAL A 51 -30.90 16.45 -9.53
N SER A 52 -31.54 15.28 -9.29
CA SER A 52 -30.82 14.00 -9.15
C SER A 52 -30.84 13.24 -10.47
N VAL A 53 -29.81 12.46 -10.72
CA VAL A 53 -29.73 11.51 -11.82
C VAL A 53 -29.47 10.14 -11.19
N GLU A 54 -30.50 9.30 -11.18
CA GLU A 54 -30.41 7.96 -10.59
C GLU A 54 -29.68 6.99 -11.53
N ALA A 55 -28.87 6.12 -10.97
CA ALA A 55 -28.05 5.17 -11.75
C ALA A 55 -28.92 4.29 -12.68
N GLU A 56 -30.07 3.85 -12.19
CA GLU A 56 -31.03 3.04 -12.94
C GLU A 56 -31.56 3.76 -14.19
N GLU A 57 -31.80 5.08 -14.11
CA GLU A 57 -32.26 5.86 -15.27
C GLU A 57 -31.20 5.89 -16.37
N VAL A 58 -29.93 6.04 -15.98
CA VAL A 58 -28.81 6.03 -16.92
C VAL A 58 -28.67 4.67 -17.58
N TYR A 59 -28.75 3.58 -16.83
CA TYR A 59 -28.66 2.22 -17.37
C TYR A 59 -29.82 1.88 -18.31
N GLU A 60 -31.04 2.28 -18.00
CA GLU A 60 -32.15 2.09 -18.92
C GLU A 60 -31.95 2.87 -20.23
N ARG A 61 -31.43 4.09 -20.16
CA ARG A 61 -31.12 4.88 -21.34
C ARG A 61 -29.96 4.29 -22.15
N GLU A 62 -28.95 3.74 -21.48
CA GLU A 62 -27.78 3.12 -22.10
C GLU A 62 -28.13 1.89 -22.93
N LYS A 63 -29.20 1.17 -22.62
CA LYS A 63 -29.69 0.07 -23.47
C LYS A 63 -30.01 0.51 -24.90
N VAL A 64 -30.33 1.79 -25.09
CA VAL A 64 -30.64 2.37 -26.40
C VAL A 64 -29.40 3.03 -27.01
N THR A 65 -28.65 3.81 -26.24
CA THR A 65 -27.52 4.61 -26.74
C THR A 65 -26.24 3.81 -26.89
N ASN A 66 -26.07 2.72 -26.15
CA ASN A 66 -24.84 1.95 -25.99
C ASN A 66 -23.65 2.84 -25.55
N HIS A 67 -23.93 3.92 -24.79
CA HIS A 67 -22.92 4.87 -24.34
C HIS A 67 -23.33 5.49 -22.99
N ASP A 68 -22.61 5.16 -21.93
CA ASP A 68 -22.94 5.55 -20.55
C ASP A 68 -22.99 7.08 -20.34
N LEU A 69 -21.94 7.82 -20.75
CA LEU A 69 -21.91 9.26 -20.56
C LEU A 69 -22.95 9.98 -21.43
N ALA A 70 -23.18 9.55 -22.68
CA ALA A 70 -24.22 10.15 -23.51
C ALA A 70 -25.60 9.94 -22.86
N SER A 71 -25.88 8.77 -22.34
CA SER A 71 -27.09 8.47 -21.58
C SER A 71 -27.25 9.37 -20.35
N PHE A 72 -26.18 9.52 -19.58
CA PHE A 72 -26.16 10.43 -18.42
C PHE A 72 -26.46 11.88 -18.85
N VAL A 73 -25.83 12.37 -19.91
CA VAL A 73 -26.07 13.74 -20.44
C VAL A 73 -27.51 13.92 -20.89
N ASP A 74 -28.08 12.96 -21.62
CA ASP A 74 -29.49 12.96 -22.04
C ASP A 74 -30.43 13.10 -20.84
N ILE A 75 -30.25 12.30 -19.81
CA ILE A 75 -31.07 12.33 -18.59
C ILE A 75 -30.94 13.67 -17.88
N LEU A 76 -29.69 14.14 -17.70
CA LEU A 76 -29.42 15.41 -17.04
C LEU A 76 -30.04 16.59 -17.79
N GLN A 77 -29.89 16.64 -19.12
CA GLN A 77 -30.49 17.67 -19.97
C GLN A 77 -32.03 17.67 -19.90
N ASN A 78 -32.64 16.49 -19.94
CA ASN A 78 -34.08 16.36 -19.84
C ASN A 78 -34.63 16.86 -18.49
N LYS A 79 -33.92 16.61 -17.38
CA LYS A 79 -34.32 17.06 -16.04
C LYS A 79 -34.12 18.57 -15.84
N VAL A 80 -33.08 19.13 -16.41
CA VAL A 80 -32.78 20.57 -16.32
C VAL A 80 -33.70 21.41 -17.22
N GLY A 81 -34.04 20.92 -18.42
CA GLY A 81 -34.94 21.57 -19.34
C GLY A 81 -34.33 22.85 -19.98
N GLU A 82 -34.95 24.00 -19.82
CA GLU A 82 -34.49 25.25 -20.43
C GLU A 82 -33.07 25.62 -19.96
N GLY A 83 -32.17 25.84 -20.90
CA GLY A 83 -30.73 26.12 -20.69
C GLY A 83 -29.85 24.89 -20.71
N SER A 84 -30.40 23.67 -20.83
CA SER A 84 -29.67 22.40 -20.82
C SER A 84 -28.68 22.23 -21.98
N ASN A 85 -28.79 23.07 -23.05
CA ASN A 85 -27.83 23.12 -24.15
C ASN A 85 -26.38 23.48 -23.73
N TRP A 86 -26.20 24.01 -22.54
CA TRP A 86 -24.86 24.29 -21.97
C TRP A 86 -24.26 23.08 -21.24
N ILE A 87 -25.04 22.05 -20.94
CA ILE A 87 -24.53 20.81 -20.39
C ILE A 87 -23.73 20.09 -21.46
N HIS A 88 -22.50 19.72 -21.14
CA HIS A 88 -21.56 19.07 -22.07
C HIS A 88 -21.15 19.91 -23.29
N TYR A 89 -21.36 21.24 -23.24
CA TYR A 89 -21.03 22.16 -24.33
C TYR A 89 -19.53 22.15 -24.62
N GLY A 90 -19.14 21.76 -25.84
CA GLY A 90 -17.74 21.69 -26.27
C GLY A 90 -16.88 20.58 -25.64
N LEU A 91 -17.46 19.76 -24.79
CA LEU A 91 -16.76 18.68 -24.11
C LEU A 91 -16.85 17.36 -24.91
N THR A 92 -15.89 16.49 -24.66
CA THR A 92 -15.97 15.06 -25.01
C THR A 92 -16.18 14.22 -23.74
N SER A 93 -16.57 12.95 -23.90
CA SER A 93 -16.84 12.06 -22.78
C SER A 93 -15.71 12.00 -21.77
N SER A 94 -14.47 11.92 -22.24
CA SER A 94 -13.30 11.84 -21.37
C SER A 94 -13.02 13.10 -20.57
N ASP A 95 -13.48 14.25 -21.01
CA ASP A 95 -13.40 15.50 -20.22
C ASP A 95 -14.13 15.33 -18.87
N VAL A 96 -15.26 14.63 -18.88
CA VAL A 96 -16.03 14.35 -17.66
C VAL A 96 -15.53 13.08 -16.95
N VAL A 97 -15.34 12.01 -17.70
CA VAL A 97 -14.96 10.70 -17.12
C VAL A 97 -13.59 10.74 -16.46
N ASP A 98 -12.57 11.25 -17.15
CA ASP A 98 -11.20 11.29 -16.61
C ASP A 98 -11.07 12.29 -15.46
N THR A 99 -11.68 13.48 -15.58
CA THR A 99 -11.71 14.46 -14.50
C THR A 99 -12.40 13.89 -13.26
N SER A 100 -13.50 13.14 -13.44
CA SER A 100 -14.18 12.47 -12.35
C SER A 100 -13.36 11.32 -11.76
N ASN A 101 -12.71 10.51 -12.59
CA ASN A 101 -11.82 9.44 -12.13
C ASN A 101 -10.68 10.00 -11.29
N SER A 102 -10.08 11.12 -11.68
CA SER A 102 -9.05 11.79 -10.90
C SER A 102 -9.56 12.22 -9.51
N LEU A 103 -10.79 12.73 -9.42
CA LEU A 103 -11.42 13.07 -8.14
C LEU A 103 -11.63 11.81 -7.27
N LEU A 104 -12.19 10.74 -7.83
CA LEU A 104 -12.49 9.50 -7.11
C LEU A 104 -11.21 8.76 -6.68
N ILE A 105 -10.18 8.74 -7.53
CA ILE A 105 -8.86 8.16 -7.18
C ILE A 105 -8.20 8.98 -6.08
N LYS A 106 -8.22 10.31 -6.17
CA LYS A 106 -7.68 11.20 -5.14
C LYS A 106 -8.35 10.98 -3.79
N GLU A 107 -9.68 10.91 -3.75
CA GLU A 107 -10.45 10.62 -2.53
C GLU A 107 -10.12 9.22 -1.99
N SER A 108 -9.98 8.22 -2.86
CA SER A 108 -9.57 6.87 -2.47
C SER A 108 -8.17 6.82 -1.88
N LEU A 109 -7.22 7.60 -2.44
CA LEU A 109 -5.87 7.74 -1.89
C LEU A 109 -5.88 8.44 -0.52
N GLU A 110 -6.77 9.41 -0.28
CA GLU A 110 -6.92 10.04 1.04
C GLU A 110 -7.39 9.05 2.11
N VAL A 111 -8.32 8.16 1.75
CA VAL A 111 -8.73 7.05 2.62
C VAL A 111 -7.56 6.10 2.89
N LEU A 112 -6.83 5.71 1.84
CA LEU A 112 -5.69 4.78 1.96
C LEU A 112 -4.56 5.39 2.78
N LEU A 113 -4.18 6.65 2.55
CA LEU A 113 -3.14 7.36 3.29
C LEU A 113 -3.42 7.34 4.80
N LYS A 114 -4.67 7.60 5.20
CA LYS A 114 -5.08 7.55 6.59
C LYS A 114 -4.93 6.14 7.19
N LEU A 115 -5.34 5.10 6.46
CA LEU A 115 -5.21 3.71 6.92
C LEU A 115 -3.74 3.28 7.05
N VAL A 116 -2.87 3.75 6.13
CA VAL A 116 -1.43 3.47 6.17
C VAL A 116 -0.76 4.20 7.33
N ASP A 117 -1.19 5.42 7.65
CA ASP A 117 -0.71 6.17 8.82
C ASP A 117 -1.12 5.47 10.12
N ASP A 118 -2.36 4.98 10.23
CA ASP A 118 -2.81 4.16 11.35
C ASP A 118 -1.95 2.89 11.52
N LEU A 119 -1.63 2.19 10.42
CA LEU A 119 -0.73 1.03 10.42
C LEU A 119 0.68 1.41 10.88
N LEU A 120 1.20 2.52 10.37
CA LEU A 120 2.54 3.03 10.72
C LEU A 120 2.65 3.27 12.23
N ASN A 121 1.64 3.90 12.82
CA ASN A 121 1.57 4.15 14.25
C ASN A 121 1.53 2.85 15.07
N GLU A 122 0.76 1.84 14.65
CA GLU A 122 0.73 0.54 15.34
C GLU A 122 2.07 -0.20 15.26
N ILE A 123 2.75 -0.17 14.10
CA ILE A 123 4.10 -0.77 13.96
C ILE A 123 5.09 -0.04 14.89
N LYS A 124 5.05 1.31 14.94
CA LYS A 124 5.91 2.11 15.80
C LYS A 124 5.68 1.75 17.28
N ASN A 125 4.43 1.71 17.73
CA ASN A 125 4.10 1.35 19.11
C ASN A 125 4.64 -0.02 19.48
N ARG A 126 4.40 -1.04 18.64
CA ARG A 126 4.92 -2.40 18.85
C ARG A 126 6.45 -2.45 18.84
N ALA A 127 7.11 -1.67 17.97
CA ALA A 127 8.56 -1.60 17.95
C ALA A 127 9.15 -1.01 19.24
N ILE A 128 8.48 -0.01 19.81
CA ILE A 128 8.87 0.60 21.09
C ILE A 128 8.63 -0.38 22.25
N ASP A 129 7.48 -1.05 22.28
CA ASP A 129 7.17 -2.05 23.31
C ASP A 129 8.23 -3.17 23.36
N GLU A 130 8.72 -3.58 22.19
CA GLU A 130 9.65 -4.70 22.02
C GLU A 130 11.10 -4.25 21.77
N GLN A 131 11.45 -2.98 22.04
CA GLN A 131 12.77 -2.42 21.73
C GLN A 131 13.93 -3.16 22.41
N ASN A 132 13.68 -3.77 23.55
CA ASN A 132 14.67 -4.50 24.37
C ASN A 132 14.46 -6.02 24.33
N THR A 133 13.47 -6.54 23.58
CA THR A 133 13.25 -7.97 23.45
C THR A 133 14.30 -8.56 22.52
N LYS A 134 15.25 -9.29 23.09
CA LYS A 134 16.26 -10.05 22.35
C LYS A 134 15.60 -11.18 21.57
N ILE A 135 16.05 -11.41 20.35
CA ILE A 135 15.59 -12.49 19.46
C ILE A 135 16.77 -12.95 18.59
N ILE A 136 16.79 -14.23 18.23
CA ILE A 136 17.81 -14.71 17.31
C ILE A 136 17.51 -14.27 15.87
N GLY A 137 18.43 -13.54 15.26
CA GLY A 137 18.40 -13.21 13.83
C GLY A 137 18.58 -14.46 12.98
N ARG A 138 17.92 -14.48 11.83
CA ARG A 138 18.05 -15.57 10.85
C ARG A 138 18.33 -15.00 9.47
N THR A 139 19.41 -15.49 8.84
CA THR A 139 19.71 -15.25 7.44
C THR A 139 19.66 -16.59 6.70
N HIS A 140 19.08 -16.64 5.51
CA HIS A 140 18.85 -17.89 4.77
C HIS A 140 18.05 -18.97 5.56
N GLY A 141 17.29 -18.54 6.59
CA GLY A 141 16.57 -19.46 7.49
C GLY A 141 17.45 -20.08 8.58
N VAL A 142 18.73 -19.74 8.66
CA VAL A 142 19.71 -20.28 9.62
C VAL A 142 19.99 -19.24 10.70
N PHE A 143 20.28 -19.69 11.92
CA PHE A 143 20.69 -18.82 13.03
C PHE A 143 21.91 -17.97 12.67
N ALA A 144 21.79 -16.69 12.93
CA ALA A 144 22.86 -15.71 12.80
C ALA A 144 23.19 -15.11 14.18
N GLU A 145 23.22 -13.81 14.31
CA GLU A 145 23.49 -13.12 15.56
C GLU A 145 22.20 -12.76 16.30
N GLU A 146 22.32 -12.44 17.57
CA GLU A 146 21.25 -11.86 18.35
C GLU A 146 20.90 -10.44 17.83
N THR A 147 19.64 -10.09 17.87
CA THR A 147 19.12 -8.76 17.56
C THR A 147 17.95 -8.41 18.47
N PHE A 148 17.40 -7.21 18.35
CA PHE A 148 16.19 -6.83 19.04
C PHE A 148 14.97 -6.95 18.12
N LEU A 149 13.85 -7.46 18.66
CA LEU A 149 12.58 -7.52 17.94
C LEU A 149 12.12 -6.12 17.51
N GLY A 150 12.35 -5.11 18.37
CA GLY A 150 12.10 -3.70 18.01
C GLY A 150 12.82 -3.26 16.74
N ASN A 151 14.06 -3.69 16.48
CA ASN A 151 14.79 -3.37 15.25
C ASN A 151 14.14 -4.01 14.01
N ILE A 152 13.61 -5.24 14.14
CA ILE A 152 12.88 -5.92 13.06
C ILE A 152 11.61 -5.13 12.73
N LEU A 153 10.84 -4.75 13.73
CA LEU A 153 9.62 -3.95 13.58
C LEU A 153 9.92 -2.53 13.08
N GLY A 154 11.01 -1.92 13.56
CA GLY A 154 11.49 -0.63 13.06
C GLY A 154 11.86 -0.65 11.57
N ASN A 155 12.41 -1.77 11.09
CA ASN A 155 12.65 -1.96 9.65
C ASN A 155 11.34 -1.97 8.84
N TRP A 156 10.28 -2.62 9.36
CA TRP A 156 8.95 -2.58 8.74
C TRP A 156 8.37 -1.16 8.74
N TYR A 157 8.50 -0.44 9.86
CA TYR A 157 8.08 0.95 9.99
C TYR A 157 8.67 1.83 8.89
N LEU A 158 10.01 1.83 8.73
CA LEU A 158 10.68 2.66 7.74
C LEU A 158 10.30 2.31 6.29
N GLU A 159 10.00 1.04 6.02
CA GLU A 159 9.51 0.63 4.70
C GLU A 159 8.10 1.16 4.43
N ILE A 160 7.20 1.08 5.42
CA ILE A 160 5.83 1.61 5.29
C ILE A 160 5.85 3.14 5.23
N LYS A 161 6.74 3.82 5.97
CA LYS A 161 6.94 5.28 5.88
C LYS A 161 7.28 5.71 4.44
N ARG A 162 8.23 5.03 3.81
CA ARG A 162 8.54 5.30 2.39
C ARG A 162 7.36 5.03 1.44
N ASN A 163 6.49 4.08 1.76
CA ASN A 163 5.27 3.85 0.97
C ASN A 163 4.24 4.95 1.17
N LEU A 164 4.13 5.51 2.38
CA LEU A 164 3.27 6.68 2.65
C LEU A 164 3.69 7.87 1.77
N ASP A 165 4.99 8.13 1.66
CA ASP A 165 5.54 9.19 0.80
C ASP A 165 5.21 8.95 -0.69
N ARG A 166 5.37 7.70 -1.19
CA ARG A 166 4.99 7.33 -2.56
C ARG A 166 3.51 7.54 -2.85
N LEU A 167 2.64 7.15 -1.92
CA LEU A 167 1.19 7.38 -2.07
C LEU A 167 0.85 8.87 -2.07
N SER A 168 1.52 9.68 -1.27
CA SER A 168 1.34 11.14 -1.25
C SER A 168 1.76 11.75 -2.60
N THR A 169 2.89 11.33 -3.16
CA THR A 169 3.34 11.74 -4.50
C THR A 169 2.33 11.29 -5.56
N ALA A 170 1.87 10.05 -5.53
CA ALA A 170 0.88 9.53 -6.47
C ALA A 170 -0.44 10.30 -6.41
N LYS A 171 -0.87 10.75 -5.21
CA LYS A 171 -2.05 11.63 -5.05
C LYS A 171 -1.86 12.97 -5.76
N GLU A 172 -0.69 13.57 -5.67
CA GLU A 172 -0.40 14.81 -6.41
C GLU A 172 -0.33 14.55 -7.93
N THR A 173 0.27 13.47 -8.35
CA THR A 173 0.40 13.08 -9.76
C THR A 173 -0.96 12.84 -10.42
N ILE A 174 -1.92 12.22 -9.73
CA ILE A 174 -3.26 11.98 -10.28
C ILE A 174 -4.19 13.20 -10.19
N SER A 175 -3.82 14.26 -9.45
CA SER A 175 -4.66 15.44 -9.24
C SER A 175 -4.72 16.36 -10.47
N TYR A 176 -5.01 15.78 -11.64
CA TYR A 176 -5.14 16.47 -12.92
C TYR A 176 -6.46 16.11 -13.58
N GLY A 177 -7.03 17.06 -14.28
CA GLY A 177 -8.20 16.89 -15.14
C GLY A 177 -7.98 17.54 -16.49
N LYS A 178 -8.96 17.42 -17.38
CA LYS A 178 -8.97 18.09 -18.67
C LYS A 178 -10.39 18.43 -19.08
N LEU A 179 -10.55 19.54 -19.81
CA LEU A 179 -11.80 19.98 -20.45
C LEU A 179 -11.50 20.56 -21.85
N SER A 180 -10.49 20.02 -22.51
CA SER A 180 -9.91 20.52 -23.75
C SER A 180 -10.51 19.91 -25.03
N GLY A 181 -11.58 19.12 -24.91
CA GLY A 181 -12.29 18.51 -26.03
C GLY A 181 -11.65 17.22 -26.57
N PRO A 182 -12.11 16.72 -27.73
CA PRO A 182 -11.86 15.36 -28.21
C PRO A 182 -10.41 15.05 -28.56
N VAL A 183 -9.57 16.05 -28.78
CA VAL A 183 -8.13 15.89 -29.13
C VAL A 183 -7.23 16.86 -28.36
N GLY A 184 -7.74 17.50 -27.32
CA GLY A 184 -6.95 18.38 -26.45
C GLY A 184 -6.58 19.74 -27.05
N ASN A 185 -7.32 20.20 -28.07
CA ASN A 185 -6.96 21.38 -28.86
C ASN A 185 -7.82 22.63 -28.62
N TYR A 186 -8.71 22.58 -27.61
CA TYR A 186 -9.52 23.75 -27.18
C TYR A 186 -10.37 24.40 -28.29
N THR A 187 -10.96 23.62 -29.20
CA THR A 187 -11.74 24.15 -30.31
C THR A 187 -12.95 24.97 -29.84
N VAL A 188 -13.54 24.67 -28.70
CA VAL A 188 -14.73 25.31 -28.16
C VAL A 188 -14.48 25.92 -26.78
N VAL A 189 -13.85 25.19 -25.89
CA VAL A 189 -13.51 25.61 -24.54
C VAL A 189 -12.12 26.24 -24.53
N THR A 190 -11.93 27.34 -23.82
CA THR A 190 -10.60 27.96 -23.72
C THR A 190 -9.81 27.42 -22.55
N PRO A 191 -8.45 27.46 -22.58
CA PRO A 191 -7.61 27.05 -21.45
C PRO A 191 -7.98 27.79 -20.14
N GLU A 192 -8.42 29.04 -20.19
CA GLU A 192 -8.80 29.80 -18.99
C GLU A 192 -10.06 29.23 -18.33
N ILE A 193 -11.05 28.79 -19.12
CA ILE A 193 -12.27 28.14 -18.62
C ILE A 193 -11.92 26.79 -17.99
N GLU A 194 -11.06 26.02 -18.64
CA GLU A 194 -10.53 24.77 -18.08
C GLU A 194 -9.86 25.01 -16.73
N ASP A 195 -8.87 25.89 -16.67
CA ASP A 195 -8.10 26.17 -15.44
C ASP A 195 -9.01 26.65 -14.29
N LYS A 196 -9.94 27.53 -14.56
CA LYS A 196 -10.90 28.01 -13.54
C LYS A 196 -11.82 26.89 -13.04
N THR A 197 -12.30 26.05 -13.94
CA THR A 197 -13.17 24.91 -13.58
C THR A 197 -12.41 23.88 -12.75
N LEU A 198 -11.24 23.46 -13.21
CA LEU A 198 -10.44 22.46 -12.52
C LEU A 198 -9.92 22.94 -11.17
N LYS A 199 -9.59 24.24 -11.04
CA LYS A 199 -9.24 24.85 -9.76
C LYS A 199 -10.37 24.76 -8.73
N LYS A 200 -11.63 24.97 -9.14
CA LYS A 200 -12.81 24.79 -8.27
C LYS A 200 -13.00 23.33 -7.83
N LEU A 201 -12.55 22.39 -8.65
CA LEU A 201 -12.53 20.93 -8.34
C LEU A 201 -11.27 20.49 -7.57
N ASN A 202 -10.37 21.41 -7.21
CA ASN A 202 -9.07 21.12 -6.60
C ASN A 202 -8.21 20.16 -7.46
N LEU A 203 -8.26 20.36 -8.78
CA LEU A 203 -7.43 19.70 -9.78
C LEU A 203 -6.60 20.70 -10.54
N LYS A 204 -5.53 20.23 -11.19
CA LYS A 204 -4.69 20.97 -12.14
C LYS A 204 -5.08 20.60 -13.57
N SER A 205 -4.83 21.50 -14.52
CA SER A 205 -5.07 21.23 -15.95
C SER A 205 -3.97 20.36 -16.56
N GLU A 206 -4.34 19.38 -17.37
CA GLU A 206 -3.40 18.64 -18.22
C GLU A 206 -3.03 19.50 -19.43
N LYS A 207 -1.86 20.13 -19.41
CA LYS A 207 -1.47 21.17 -20.38
C LYS A 207 -1.38 20.70 -21.83
N PHE A 208 -0.95 19.47 -22.04
CA PHE A 208 -0.86 18.83 -23.36
C PHE A 208 -1.65 17.51 -23.31
N ALA A 209 -2.97 17.63 -23.25
CA ALA A 209 -3.84 16.48 -23.27
C ALA A 209 -4.04 15.95 -24.69
N SER A 210 -4.28 14.66 -24.81
CA SER A 210 -4.94 14.04 -25.98
C SER A 210 -6.46 14.07 -25.77
N GLN A 211 -7.19 13.02 -26.15
CA GLN A 211 -8.59 12.88 -25.73
C GLN A 211 -8.71 12.66 -24.21
N ILE A 212 -7.65 12.21 -23.55
CA ILE A 212 -7.62 11.74 -22.16
C ILE A 212 -6.51 12.44 -21.37
N VAL A 213 -6.61 12.37 -20.02
CA VAL A 213 -5.49 12.61 -19.11
C VAL A 213 -4.43 11.52 -19.33
N SER A 214 -3.15 11.86 -19.26
CA SER A 214 -2.07 10.92 -19.54
C SER A 214 -2.11 9.71 -18.59
N ARG A 215 -1.96 8.49 -19.13
CA ARG A 215 -2.12 7.23 -18.39
C ARG A 215 -0.90 6.84 -17.55
N ASP A 216 0.24 7.48 -17.74
CA ASP A 216 1.39 7.35 -16.81
C ASP A 216 1.01 7.79 -15.39
N ARG A 217 0.12 8.77 -15.21
CA ARG A 217 -0.40 9.18 -13.90
C ARG A 217 -1.15 8.06 -13.19
N TYR A 218 -1.95 7.30 -13.95
CA TYR A 218 -2.64 6.12 -13.44
C TYR A 218 -1.63 5.01 -13.11
N ALA A 219 -0.68 4.76 -14.00
CA ALA A 219 0.37 3.76 -13.82
C ALA A 219 1.22 4.06 -12.58
N GLU A 220 1.52 5.32 -12.27
CA GLU A 220 2.21 5.73 -11.04
C GLU A 220 1.40 5.37 -9.78
N VAL A 221 0.09 5.66 -9.76
CA VAL A 221 -0.81 5.26 -8.66
C VAL A 221 -0.77 3.75 -8.44
N PHE A 222 -0.94 2.97 -9.50
CA PHE A 222 -0.94 1.51 -9.41
C PHE A 222 0.42 0.94 -9.02
N SER A 223 1.51 1.56 -9.45
CA SER A 223 2.88 1.21 -9.05
C SER A 223 3.11 1.46 -7.56
N ALA A 224 2.66 2.62 -7.04
CA ALA A 224 2.75 2.93 -5.62
C ALA A 224 1.94 1.92 -4.77
N ILE A 225 0.70 1.61 -5.16
CA ILE A 225 -0.14 0.60 -4.51
C ILE A 225 0.49 -0.80 -4.58
N SER A 226 1.12 -1.15 -5.71
CA SER A 226 1.80 -2.44 -5.90
C SER A 226 3.03 -2.59 -5.01
N ILE A 227 3.83 -1.53 -4.85
CA ILE A 227 4.97 -1.53 -3.93
C ILE A 227 4.48 -1.67 -2.47
N LEU A 228 3.43 -0.95 -2.08
CA LEU A 228 2.82 -1.07 -0.76
C LEU A 228 2.32 -2.51 -0.50
N ALA A 229 1.59 -3.10 -1.44
CA ALA A 229 1.12 -4.48 -1.34
C ALA A 229 2.27 -5.49 -1.24
N SER A 230 3.39 -5.24 -1.92
CA SER A 230 4.60 -6.07 -1.83
C SER A 230 5.29 -5.94 -0.47
N SER A 231 5.29 -4.75 0.14
CA SER A 231 5.74 -4.56 1.52
C SER A 231 4.87 -5.33 2.52
N TYR A 232 3.56 -5.32 2.31
CA TYR A 232 2.63 -6.11 3.13
C TYR A 232 2.86 -7.61 2.98
N ASP A 233 3.13 -8.10 1.77
CA ASP A 233 3.47 -9.51 1.49
C ASP A 233 4.77 -9.93 2.21
N ARG A 234 5.79 -9.05 2.21
CA ARG A 234 7.04 -9.26 2.96
C ARG A 234 6.80 -9.38 4.47
N ILE A 235 6.04 -8.45 5.05
CA ILE A 235 5.71 -8.48 6.49
C ILE A 235 4.91 -9.74 6.82
N ALA A 236 3.89 -10.05 6.01
CA ALA A 236 3.08 -11.26 6.16
C ALA A 236 3.93 -12.54 6.03
N GLY A 237 4.91 -12.56 5.12
CA GLY A 237 5.87 -13.66 4.97
C GLY A 237 6.71 -13.86 6.23
N ASN A 238 7.19 -12.77 6.84
CA ASN A 238 7.93 -12.83 8.10
C ASN A 238 7.06 -13.35 9.26
N LEU A 239 5.83 -12.84 9.41
CA LEU A 239 4.89 -13.29 10.44
C LEU A 239 4.60 -14.78 10.30
N ARG A 240 4.34 -15.27 9.08
CA ARG A 240 4.15 -16.69 8.79
C ARG A 240 5.37 -17.52 9.13
N SER A 241 6.57 -17.00 8.89
CA SER A 241 7.82 -17.66 9.26
C SER A 241 7.97 -17.77 10.77
N TYR A 242 7.71 -16.71 11.53
CA TYR A 242 7.77 -16.72 13.00
C TYR A 242 6.72 -17.65 13.64
N GLN A 243 5.57 -17.84 13.00
CA GLN A 243 4.48 -18.70 13.49
C GLN A 243 4.69 -20.20 13.18
N ARG A 244 5.69 -20.57 12.42
CA ARG A 244 5.99 -21.99 12.12
C ARG A 244 6.20 -22.79 13.39
N SER A 245 5.78 -24.06 13.40
CA SER A 245 5.81 -24.93 14.57
C SER A 245 7.21 -25.07 15.20
N GLU A 246 8.24 -25.03 14.36
CA GLU A 246 9.65 -25.15 14.78
C GLU A 246 10.22 -23.85 15.35
N ILE A 247 9.59 -22.70 15.06
CA ILE A 247 10.01 -21.37 15.50
C ILE A 247 9.14 -20.88 16.64
N SER A 248 7.83 -20.78 16.44
CA SER A 248 6.80 -20.49 17.44
C SER A 248 7.04 -19.21 18.28
N GLU A 249 7.62 -18.16 17.68
CA GLU A 249 8.02 -16.94 18.37
C GLU A 249 6.95 -15.85 18.34
N ILE A 250 6.24 -15.68 17.20
CA ILE A 250 5.19 -14.68 17.02
C ILE A 250 3.98 -15.33 16.35
N PHE A 251 2.78 -15.03 16.85
CA PHE A 251 1.53 -15.58 16.33
C PHE A 251 0.56 -14.48 15.95
N GLU A 252 -0.24 -14.74 14.90
CA GLU A 252 -1.45 -13.94 14.65
C GLU A 252 -2.42 -14.05 15.83
N PRO A 253 -3.21 -12.99 16.08
CA PRO A 253 -4.25 -13.04 17.09
C PRO A 253 -5.28 -14.14 16.74
N PHE A 254 -5.73 -14.87 17.73
CA PHE A 254 -6.75 -15.89 17.58
C PHE A 254 -7.95 -15.52 18.44
N LYS A 255 -9.09 -15.22 17.80
CA LYS A 255 -10.29 -14.75 18.47
C LYS A 255 -11.05 -15.89 19.12
N ASP A 256 -11.74 -15.61 20.23
CA ASP A 256 -12.65 -16.58 20.85
C ASP A 256 -13.71 -17.04 19.85
N GLY A 257 -13.93 -18.34 19.77
CA GLY A 257 -14.84 -18.96 18.81
C GLY A 257 -14.30 -19.12 17.39
N GLN A 258 -13.10 -18.59 17.08
CA GLN A 258 -12.46 -18.79 15.78
C GLN A 258 -12.08 -20.26 15.58
N LYS A 259 -12.31 -20.78 14.38
CA LYS A 259 -11.82 -22.12 13.97
C LYS A 259 -10.58 -21.96 13.11
N GLY A 260 -9.43 -22.45 13.57
CA GLY A 260 -8.17 -22.42 12.82
C GLY A 260 -8.07 -23.49 11.75
N SER A 261 -8.78 -24.62 11.95
CA SER A 261 -8.82 -25.75 11.03
C SER A 261 -10.18 -26.44 11.12
N SER A 262 -10.66 -27.00 10.01
CA SER A 262 -11.89 -27.80 9.98
C SER A 262 -11.70 -29.22 10.53
N ALA A 263 -10.45 -29.72 10.52
CA ALA A 263 -10.12 -31.10 10.88
C ALA A 263 -9.33 -31.23 12.20
N MET A 264 -8.46 -30.24 12.52
CA MET A 264 -7.55 -30.29 13.66
C MET A 264 -7.82 -29.12 14.62
N PRO A 265 -8.50 -29.34 15.77
CA PRO A 265 -8.93 -28.26 16.67
C PRO A 265 -7.81 -27.41 17.25
N HIS A 266 -6.62 -27.98 17.43
CA HIS A 266 -5.44 -27.29 17.99
C HIS A 266 -4.72 -26.37 16.98
N LYS A 267 -5.03 -26.51 15.68
CA LYS A 267 -4.26 -25.86 14.62
C LYS A 267 -4.70 -24.41 14.42
N LYS A 268 -3.85 -23.46 14.79
CA LYS A 268 -4.04 -22.01 14.59
C LYS A 268 -3.24 -21.57 13.37
N ASN A 269 -3.88 -21.55 12.20
CA ASN A 269 -3.24 -21.14 10.95
C ASN A 269 -3.10 -19.63 10.83
N PRO A 270 -2.02 -19.09 10.22
CA PRO A 270 -1.83 -17.65 9.95
C PRO A 270 -2.65 -17.20 8.74
N ILE A 271 -3.98 -17.31 8.81
CA ILE A 271 -4.89 -17.11 7.67
C ILE A 271 -4.90 -15.66 7.22
N GLY A 272 -4.72 -14.70 8.13
CA GLY A 272 -4.66 -13.27 7.83
C GLY A 272 -3.44 -12.96 6.94
N SER A 273 -2.26 -13.38 7.36
CA SER A 273 -1.01 -13.20 6.60
C SER A 273 -1.02 -13.97 5.28
N GLU A 274 -1.58 -15.19 5.25
CA GLU A 274 -1.74 -15.94 3.99
C GLU A 274 -2.64 -15.23 3.00
N ARG A 275 -3.73 -14.61 3.47
CA ARG A 275 -4.66 -13.81 2.68
C ARG A 275 -3.99 -12.56 2.12
N ILE A 276 -3.21 -11.84 2.93
CA ILE A 276 -2.42 -10.68 2.50
C ILE A 276 -1.47 -11.08 1.39
N SER A 277 -0.71 -12.17 1.55
CA SER A 277 0.19 -12.70 0.51
C SER A 277 -0.54 -13.06 -0.77
N GLY A 278 -1.74 -13.65 -0.68
CA GLY A 278 -2.57 -13.97 -1.84
C GLY A 278 -3.06 -12.74 -2.59
N LEU A 279 -3.61 -11.75 -1.85
CA LEU A 279 -4.17 -10.52 -2.43
C LEU A 279 -3.09 -9.61 -3.04
N SER A 280 -1.86 -9.63 -2.52
CA SER A 280 -0.73 -8.90 -3.11
C SER A 280 -0.45 -9.32 -4.56
N ARG A 281 -0.71 -10.58 -4.91
CA ARG A 281 -0.54 -11.08 -6.29
C ARG A 281 -1.55 -10.44 -7.24
N ILE A 282 -2.78 -10.23 -6.79
CA ILE A 282 -3.83 -9.56 -7.57
C ILE A 282 -3.45 -8.10 -7.83
N ILE A 283 -3.02 -7.38 -6.80
CA ILE A 283 -2.58 -5.98 -6.92
C ILE A 283 -1.41 -5.85 -7.91
N ARG A 284 -0.41 -6.73 -7.85
CA ARG A 284 0.72 -6.73 -8.81
C ARG A 284 0.24 -6.98 -10.24
N GLY A 285 -0.73 -7.87 -10.45
CA GLY A 285 -1.35 -8.10 -11.75
C GLY A 285 -2.07 -6.86 -12.29
N TYR A 286 -2.80 -6.14 -11.45
CA TYR A 286 -3.48 -4.91 -11.84
C TYR A 286 -2.50 -3.76 -12.17
N SER A 287 -1.35 -3.71 -11.50
CA SER A 287 -0.29 -2.75 -11.85
C SER A 287 0.25 -2.98 -13.26
N ILE A 288 0.44 -4.24 -13.68
CA ILE A 288 0.83 -4.57 -15.05
C ILE A 288 -0.24 -4.09 -16.03
N SER A 289 -1.52 -4.37 -15.76
CA SER A 289 -2.63 -3.92 -16.62
C SER A 289 -2.68 -2.39 -16.76
N SER A 290 -2.34 -1.66 -15.69
CA SER A 290 -2.27 -0.19 -15.73
C SER A 290 -1.10 0.33 -16.57
N LEU A 291 0.04 -0.35 -16.56
CA LEU A 291 1.19 -0.04 -17.43
C LEU A 291 0.85 -0.28 -18.91
N GLU A 292 0.18 -1.38 -19.23
CA GLU A 292 -0.29 -1.67 -20.60
C GLU A 292 -1.29 -0.62 -21.11
N ASN A 293 -2.10 -0.01 -20.24
CA ASN A 293 -3.02 1.07 -20.60
C ASN A 293 -2.32 2.39 -20.97
N MET A 294 -1.02 2.53 -20.79
CA MET A 294 -0.26 3.68 -21.31
C MET A 294 -0.10 3.62 -22.83
N VAL A 295 -0.18 2.43 -23.43
CA VAL A 295 0.05 2.19 -24.87
C VAL A 295 -1.29 2.27 -25.60
N LEU A 296 -1.63 3.44 -26.10
CA LEU A 296 -2.86 3.72 -26.85
C LEU A 296 -2.53 4.26 -28.25
N TRP A 297 -3.47 4.09 -29.19
CA TRP A 297 -3.29 4.58 -30.53
C TRP A 297 -3.61 6.06 -30.64
N ASN A 298 -2.68 6.84 -31.21
CA ASN A 298 -2.82 8.27 -31.46
C ASN A 298 -3.30 9.03 -30.20
N GLU A 299 -4.35 9.84 -30.31
CA GLU A 299 -4.94 10.61 -29.22
C GLU A 299 -5.71 9.73 -28.23
N ARG A 300 -6.22 8.55 -28.64
CA ARG A 300 -6.77 7.47 -27.84
C ARG A 300 -7.50 6.43 -28.69
N ASP A 301 -7.35 5.15 -28.35
CA ASP A 301 -8.38 4.13 -28.55
C ASP A 301 -9.05 3.81 -27.20
N ILE A 302 -10.16 3.04 -27.19
CA ILE A 302 -10.95 2.82 -25.96
C ILE A 302 -10.52 1.58 -25.16
N SER A 303 -9.42 0.91 -25.50
CA SER A 303 -8.96 -0.34 -24.87
C SER A 303 -8.72 -0.18 -23.35
N ASN A 304 -8.26 0.99 -22.91
CA ASN A 304 -8.05 1.30 -21.51
C ASN A 304 -9.33 1.25 -20.66
N SER A 305 -10.47 1.62 -21.23
CA SER A 305 -11.70 1.88 -20.49
C SER A 305 -12.25 0.63 -19.79
N SER A 306 -12.32 -0.50 -20.48
CA SER A 306 -12.80 -1.76 -19.91
C SER A 306 -11.91 -2.26 -18.77
N VAL A 307 -10.61 -2.06 -18.88
CA VAL A 307 -9.63 -2.43 -17.85
C VAL A 307 -9.79 -1.54 -16.61
N GLU A 308 -9.84 -0.22 -16.79
CA GLU A 308 -9.93 0.76 -15.71
C GLU A 308 -11.20 0.60 -14.87
N ARG A 309 -12.33 0.27 -15.50
CA ARG A 309 -13.61 0.00 -14.80
C ARG A 309 -13.51 -1.15 -13.80
N ILE A 310 -12.59 -2.07 -13.98
CA ILE A 310 -12.35 -3.23 -13.12
C ILE A 310 -11.24 -2.91 -12.12
N ILE A 311 -10.05 -2.56 -12.63
CA ILE A 311 -8.86 -2.53 -11.79
C ILE A 311 -8.86 -1.39 -10.77
N ILE A 312 -9.47 -0.22 -11.08
CA ILE A 312 -9.43 0.93 -10.18
C ILE A 312 -10.22 0.63 -8.89
N PRO A 313 -11.55 0.37 -8.95
CA PRO A 313 -12.33 0.12 -7.74
C PRO A 313 -11.86 -1.12 -6.98
N ASP A 314 -11.42 -2.16 -7.69
CA ASP A 314 -10.95 -3.39 -7.07
C ASP A 314 -9.64 -3.22 -6.34
N SER A 315 -8.67 -2.50 -6.92
CA SER A 315 -7.38 -2.25 -6.28
C SER A 315 -7.53 -1.48 -4.97
N PHE A 316 -8.33 -0.41 -4.96
CA PHE A 316 -8.55 0.37 -3.73
C PHE A 316 -9.29 -0.43 -2.66
N ASN A 317 -10.29 -1.23 -3.02
CA ASN A 317 -10.94 -2.12 -2.06
C ASN A 317 -9.96 -3.12 -1.46
N ILE A 318 -9.18 -3.81 -2.29
CA ILE A 318 -8.22 -4.82 -1.86
C ILE A 318 -7.15 -4.21 -0.96
N ILE A 319 -6.51 -3.12 -1.40
CA ILE A 319 -5.38 -2.56 -0.63
C ILE A 319 -5.85 -1.97 0.70
N CYS A 320 -7.01 -1.31 0.77
CA CYS A 320 -7.56 -0.82 2.01
C CYS A 320 -7.98 -1.97 2.95
N PHE A 321 -8.54 -3.05 2.42
CA PHE A 321 -8.81 -4.26 3.19
C PHE A 321 -7.51 -4.85 3.77
N MET A 322 -6.47 -5.00 2.95
CA MET A 322 -5.17 -5.52 3.37
C MET A 322 -4.53 -4.66 4.45
N THR A 323 -4.60 -3.33 4.31
CA THR A 323 -4.08 -2.38 5.31
C THR A 323 -4.79 -2.56 6.64
N THR A 324 -6.11 -2.62 6.64
CA THR A 324 -6.92 -2.82 7.87
C THR A 324 -6.64 -4.17 8.52
N GLU A 325 -6.52 -5.24 7.73
CA GLU A 325 -6.19 -6.58 8.23
C GLU A 325 -4.80 -6.61 8.84
N LEU A 326 -3.78 -6.06 8.16
CA LEU A 326 -2.41 -6.02 8.67
C LEU A 326 -2.31 -5.17 9.95
N THR A 327 -2.97 -4.02 10.01
CA THR A 327 -3.05 -3.19 11.23
C THR A 327 -3.60 -4.01 12.40
N SER A 328 -4.68 -4.74 12.17
CA SER A 328 -5.28 -5.61 13.21
C SER A 328 -4.32 -6.73 13.65
N ILE A 329 -3.59 -7.33 12.71
CA ILE A 329 -2.60 -8.38 13.02
C ILE A 329 -1.47 -7.79 13.88
N ILE A 330 -0.84 -6.70 13.44
CA ILE A 330 0.28 -6.06 14.16
C ILE A 330 -0.15 -5.63 15.57
N LYS A 331 -1.30 -4.98 15.68
CA LYS A 331 -1.85 -4.52 16.97
C LYS A 331 -2.02 -5.66 17.98
N ASN A 332 -2.53 -6.80 17.51
CA ASN A 332 -2.96 -7.90 18.39
C ASN A 332 -2.08 -9.15 18.31
N MET A 333 -0.95 -9.10 17.60
CA MET A 333 -0.02 -10.25 17.52
C MET A 333 0.48 -10.64 18.91
N VAL A 334 0.58 -11.93 19.11
CA VAL A 334 1.07 -12.53 20.37
C VAL A 334 2.55 -12.86 20.24
N ILE A 335 3.35 -12.33 21.13
CA ILE A 335 4.79 -12.59 21.19
C ILE A 335 5.05 -13.63 22.30
N ASN A 336 5.69 -14.73 21.94
CA ASN A 336 6.01 -15.84 22.83
C ASN A 336 7.42 -15.68 23.38
N HIS A 337 7.58 -14.81 24.39
CA HIS A 337 8.88 -14.52 25.01
C HIS A 337 9.57 -15.78 25.57
N GLU A 338 8.81 -16.76 26.07
CA GLU A 338 9.37 -18.03 26.56
C GLU A 338 10.05 -18.80 25.43
N GLN A 339 9.39 -18.90 24.26
CA GLN A 339 9.96 -19.62 23.12
C GLN A 339 11.13 -18.85 22.48
N ILE A 340 11.03 -17.51 22.43
CA ILE A 340 12.14 -16.65 22.00
C ILE A 340 13.40 -16.95 22.82
N ASN A 341 13.28 -16.97 24.16
CA ASN A 341 14.38 -17.27 25.04
C ASN A 341 14.95 -18.68 24.82
N LYS A 342 14.09 -19.70 24.64
CA LYS A 342 14.54 -21.06 24.29
C LYS A 342 15.31 -21.12 22.99
N ASN A 343 14.83 -20.38 21.98
CA ASN A 343 15.50 -20.32 20.67
C ASN A 343 16.84 -19.59 20.74
N LEU A 344 16.96 -18.52 21.56
CA LEU A 344 18.21 -17.83 21.85
C LEU A 344 19.23 -18.78 22.50
N GLU A 345 18.85 -19.49 23.56
CA GLU A 345 19.74 -20.46 24.22
C GLU A 345 20.20 -21.56 23.26
N ASN A 346 19.29 -22.10 22.42
CA ASN A 346 19.62 -23.12 21.42
C ASN A 346 20.57 -22.61 20.31
N ALA A 347 20.66 -21.28 20.12
CA ALA A 347 21.49 -20.67 19.09
C ALA A 347 22.80 -20.08 19.66
N LYS A 348 22.99 -20.04 20.98
CA LYS A 348 24.01 -19.25 21.67
C LYS A 348 25.46 -19.56 21.20
N ASN A 349 25.80 -20.84 21.02
CA ASN A 349 27.11 -21.22 20.49
C ASN A 349 27.39 -20.72 19.07
N LYS A 350 26.34 -20.54 18.26
CA LYS A 350 26.44 -20.06 16.87
C LYS A 350 26.43 -18.53 16.81
N SER A 351 25.61 -17.88 17.64
CA SER A 351 25.43 -16.43 17.65
C SER A 351 26.69 -15.66 18.07
N ILE A 352 27.56 -16.26 18.89
CA ILE A 352 28.80 -15.62 19.34
C ILE A 352 29.98 -15.76 18.36
N SER A 353 29.88 -16.59 17.33
CA SER A 353 30.98 -16.98 16.45
C SER A 353 31.70 -15.77 15.79
N GLN A 354 30.98 -14.76 15.35
CA GLN A 354 31.58 -13.56 14.75
C GLN A 354 32.31 -12.72 15.78
N ARG A 355 31.79 -12.62 17.01
CA ARG A 355 32.45 -11.88 18.10
C ARG A 355 33.75 -12.58 18.50
N VAL A 356 33.73 -13.90 18.65
CA VAL A 356 34.94 -14.70 18.88
C VAL A 356 35.97 -14.47 17.78
N LEU A 357 35.56 -14.57 16.52
CA LEU A 357 36.46 -14.28 15.38
C LEU A 357 37.07 -12.89 15.47
N SER A 358 36.27 -11.88 15.81
CA SER A 358 36.76 -10.51 15.93
C SER A 358 37.81 -10.36 17.07
N VAL A 359 37.56 -10.99 18.22
CA VAL A 359 38.52 -10.97 19.34
C VAL A 359 39.82 -11.66 18.97
N LEU A 360 39.81 -12.83 18.34
CA LEU A 360 41.00 -13.54 17.89
C LEU A 360 41.80 -12.68 16.90
N VAL A 361 41.18 -12.08 15.91
CA VAL A 361 41.82 -11.22 14.93
C VAL A 361 42.44 -9.99 15.60
N ASN A 362 41.76 -9.34 16.54
CA ASN A 362 42.27 -8.21 17.31
C ASN A 362 43.49 -8.56 18.19
N ASN A 363 43.61 -9.82 18.59
CA ASN A 363 44.76 -10.36 19.30
C ASN A 363 45.87 -10.87 18.38
N GLY A 364 45.79 -10.59 17.07
CA GLY A 364 46.85 -10.88 16.12
C GLY A 364 46.81 -12.26 15.48
N ILE A 365 45.74 -13.04 15.72
CA ILE A 365 45.55 -14.33 15.05
C ILE A 365 45.18 -14.11 13.59
N ASP A 366 45.81 -14.85 12.66
CA ASP A 366 45.43 -14.82 11.25
C ASP A 366 43.93 -15.16 11.07
N ARG A 367 43.24 -14.36 10.28
CA ARG A 367 41.81 -14.44 10.11
C ARG A 367 41.32 -15.79 9.56
N ASP A 368 42.04 -16.36 8.59
CA ASP A 368 41.67 -17.66 7.99
C ASP A 368 41.89 -18.81 8.98
N ASN A 369 42.97 -18.76 9.75
CA ASN A 369 43.24 -19.71 10.83
C ASN A 369 42.12 -19.64 11.90
N ALA A 370 41.83 -18.45 12.43
CA ALA A 370 40.78 -18.26 13.41
C ALA A 370 39.41 -18.74 12.88
N TYR A 371 39.09 -18.43 11.62
CA TYR A 371 37.83 -18.84 11.00
C TYR A 371 37.69 -20.37 10.92
N ARG A 372 38.74 -21.06 10.47
CA ARG A 372 38.74 -22.54 10.32
C ARG A 372 38.63 -23.25 11.67
N SER A 373 39.34 -22.73 12.65
CA SER A 373 39.28 -23.30 14.00
C SER A 373 37.87 -23.17 14.61
N ILE A 374 37.29 -21.95 14.57
CA ILE A 374 35.91 -21.73 15.05
C ILE A 374 34.94 -22.59 14.27
N GLN A 375 35.08 -22.74 12.96
CA GLN A 375 34.20 -23.57 12.14
C GLN A 375 34.25 -25.04 12.54
N SER A 376 35.42 -25.57 12.88
CA SER A 376 35.54 -26.95 13.38
C SER A 376 34.93 -27.11 14.76
N LEU A 377 35.34 -26.25 15.69
CA LEU A 377 34.95 -26.36 17.10
C LEU A 377 33.45 -26.15 17.34
N ILE A 378 32.77 -25.31 16.55
CA ILE A 378 31.35 -25.00 16.72
C ILE A 378 30.44 -26.19 16.45
N PHE A 379 30.86 -27.14 15.64
CA PHE A 379 30.13 -28.39 15.37
C PHE A 379 30.45 -29.51 16.39
N GLU A 380 31.56 -29.38 17.11
CA GLU A 380 31.97 -30.35 18.13
C GLU A 380 31.41 -29.99 19.51
N ASN A 381 31.12 -28.71 19.77
CA ASN A 381 30.68 -28.18 21.06
C ASN A 381 29.20 -27.77 21.02
N ASN A 382 28.41 -28.28 21.93
CA ASN A 382 26.96 -28.08 21.97
C ASN A 382 26.53 -26.81 22.72
N SER A 383 27.42 -26.26 23.58
CA SER A 383 27.16 -25.03 24.33
C SER A 383 28.15 -23.92 24.00
N ALA A 384 27.78 -22.66 24.29
CA ALA A 384 28.67 -21.54 24.13
C ALA A 384 29.87 -21.61 25.11
N GLU A 385 29.66 -22.12 26.31
CA GLU A 385 30.68 -22.30 27.34
C GLU A 385 31.73 -23.31 26.90
N GLU A 386 31.32 -24.46 26.35
CA GLU A 386 32.22 -25.47 25.82
C GLU A 386 33.03 -24.94 24.62
N LEU A 387 32.37 -24.21 23.71
CA LEU A 387 33.02 -23.59 22.56
C LEU A 387 34.08 -22.56 22.99
N ILE A 388 33.73 -21.65 23.92
CA ILE A 388 34.64 -20.66 24.45
C ILE A 388 35.86 -21.32 25.07
N LYS A 389 35.66 -22.29 25.93
CA LYS A 389 36.75 -23.00 26.59
C LYS A 389 37.70 -23.69 25.59
N ALA A 390 37.14 -24.36 24.57
CA ALA A 390 37.94 -24.99 23.53
C ALA A 390 38.81 -23.98 22.73
N ILE A 391 38.26 -22.79 22.46
CA ILE A 391 38.98 -21.73 21.75
C ILE A 391 40.05 -21.08 22.66
N GLU A 392 39.76 -20.85 23.96
CA GLU A 392 40.74 -20.35 24.93
C GLU A 392 41.91 -21.30 25.07
N GLU A 393 41.65 -22.63 25.10
CA GLU A 393 42.70 -23.65 25.16
C GLU A 393 43.56 -23.69 23.87
N GLU A 394 42.96 -23.48 22.70
CA GLU A 394 43.67 -23.55 21.43
C GLU A 394 44.55 -22.29 21.16
N PHE A 395 44.07 -21.10 21.52
CA PHE A 395 44.74 -19.82 21.19
C PHE A 395 45.43 -19.13 22.37
N ASP A 396 45.27 -19.63 23.59
CA ASP A 396 45.75 -19.02 24.84
C ASP A 396 45.27 -17.51 24.98
N ILE A 397 44.00 -17.27 24.70
CA ILE A 397 43.34 -15.97 24.73
C ILE A 397 42.15 -16.01 25.67
N ASP A 398 42.04 -15.05 26.62
CA ASP A 398 40.89 -14.91 27.51
C ASP A 398 39.65 -14.38 26.75
N LEU A 399 38.58 -15.18 26.74
CA LEU A 399 37.29 -14.87 26.17
C LEU A 399 36.19 -14.72 27.22
N SER A 400 36.54 -14.66 28.52
CA SER A 400 35.59 -14.62 29.64
C SER A 400 34.55 -13.50 29.55
N ASN A 401 34.88 -12.38 28.87
CA ASN A 401 33.99 -11.23 28.67
C ASN A 401 33.09 -11.35 27.43
N ILE A 402 33.19 -12.39 26.62
CA ILE A 402 32.50 -12.50 25.34
C ILE A 402 30.99 -12.77 25.52
N THR A 403 30.64 -13.36 26.65
CA THR A 403 29.24 -13.70 27.01
C THR A 403 28.59 -12.66 27.94
N ASN A 404 29.34 -11.63 28.37
CA ASN A 404 28.80 -10.60 29.24
C ASN A 404 27.84 -9.68 28.48
N SER A 405 26.60 -9.71 28.87
CA SER A 405 25.40 -9.28 28.15
C SER A 405 25.25 -7.80 27.87
N GLU A 406 26.00 -6.91 28.50
CA GLU A 406 25.81 -5.47 28.37
C GLU A 406 26.34 -4.86 27.05
N ASN A 407 27.26 -5.58 26.36
CA ASN A 407 27.82 -5.18 25.07
C ASN A 407 27.46 -6.09 23.90
N GLU A 408 26.53 -7.03 24.10
CA GLU A 408 26.32 -8.16 23.19
C GLU A 408 25.52 -7.88 21.94
N ILE A 409 24.64 -6.89 21.98
CA ILE A 409 23.81 -6.51 20.84
C ILE A 409 24.09 -5.06 20.53
N GLY A 410 24.63 -4.77 19.38
CA GLY A 410 25.08 -3.44 18.94
C GLY A 410 24.26 -2.26 19.47
N ASN A 411 24.84 -1.07 19.43
CA ASN A 411 24.32 0.14 20.09
C ASN A 411 22.85 0.42 19.70
N ASN A 412 21.92 0.33 20.67
CA ASN A 412 20.50 0.66 20.53
C ASN A 412 20.16 2.02 21.17
N ASP A 413 21.15 2.79 21.62
CA ASP A 413 20.96 4.04 22.38
C ASP A 413 20.17 5.10 21.59
N SER A 414 20.23 5.06 20.24
CA SER A 414 19.50 5.94 19.34
C SER A 414 18.24 5.30 18.72
N PHE A 415 17.69 4.25 19.34
CA PHE A 415 16.56 3.52 18.76
C PHE A 415 15.36 4.44 18.47
N LEU A 416 14.99 5.28 19.43
CA LEU A 416 13.85 6.18 19.29
C LEU A 416 14.07 7.27 18.24
N ASP A 417 15.31 7.70 18.03
CA ASP A 417 15.65 8.73 17.02
C ASP A 417 15.43 8.24 15.60
N LYS A 418 15.47 6.91 15.37
CA LYS A 418 15.25 6.30 14.06
C LYS A 418 13.80 6.42 13.55
N PHE A 419 12.86 6.84 14.42
CA PHE A 419 11.46 7.07 14.03
C PHE A 419 11.18 8.52 13.58
N ASN A 420 12.14 9.42 13.72
CA ASN A 420 12.09 10.80 13.25
C ASN A 420 12.58 10.89 11.80
#